data_07166ef9ca4ef4dfa2fc9cae95473224
#
_entry.id   07166ef9ca4ef4dfa2fc9cae95473224
#
_cell.length_a   1.000
_cell.length_b   1.000
_cell.length_c   1.000
_cell.angle_alpha   90.00
_cell.angle_beta   90.00
_cell.angle_gamma   90.00
#
_symmetry.space_group_name_H-M   'P 1'
#
loop_
_entity.id
_entity.type
_entity.pdbx_description
1 polymer ?
#
loop_
_entity_poly.entity_id
_entity_poly.type
_entity_poly.pdbx_seq_one_letter_code
_entity_poly.pdbx_strand_id
1 'polypeptide(L)' 'MKKQFKTNVKCGACVASITPEMEKIAAGLWQVDLTSPDRILTVESEKESAEIIKALENAGYKGELLC' A
#
# COMPACT_ATOMS: atom_id res chain seq x y z
N MET A 1 -10.17 -9.91 2.91
CA MET A 1 -10.97 -8.97 2.13
C MET A 1 -10.07 -7.97 1.42
N LYS A 2 -10.51 -7.51 0.27
CA LYS A 2 -9.73 -6.60 -0.57
C LYS A 2 -9.95 -5.15 -0.17
N LYS A 3 -8.86 -4.43 0.06
CA LYS A 3 -8.90 -3.00 0.38
C LYS A 3 -8.08 -2.23 -0.63
N GLN A 4 -8.54 -1.07 -1.00
CA GLN A 4 -7.81 -0.21 -1.94
C GLN A 4 -7.51 1.13 -1.29
N PHE A 5 -6.31 1.63 -1.56
CA PHE A 5 -5.82 2.87 -0.97
C PHE A 5 -5.25 3.76 -2.07
N LYS A 6 -5.58 5.04 -2.00
CA LYS A 6 -4.93 6.05 -2.82
C LYS A 6 -3.60 6.38 -2.15
N THR A 7 -2.51 6.32 -2.90
CA THR A 7 -1.17 6.56 -2.33
C THR A 7 -0.39 7.58 -3.14
N ASN A 8 0.75 7.99 -2.62
CA ASN A 8 1.69 8.83 -3.34
C ASN A 8 2.94 8.05 -3.80
N VAL A 9 2.82 6.74 -3.90
CA VAL A 9 3.87 5.87 -4.43
C VAL A 9 3.95 6.11 -5.95
N LYS A 10 5.08 6.60 -6.45
CA LYS A 10 5.18 7.09 -7.83
C LYS A 10 5.88 6.18 -8.81
N CYS A 11 6.73 5.28 -8.34
CA CYS A 11 7.55 4.46 -9.23
C CYS A 11 7.95 3.14 -8.59
N GLY A 12 8.62 2.29 -9.37
CA GLY A 12 9.08 0.99 -8.88
C GLY A 12 10.01 1.08 -7.69
N ALA A 13 10.88 2.09 -7.63
CA ALA A 13 11.76 2.30 -6.50
C ALA A 13 10.96 2.60 -5.22
N CYS A 14 9.87 3.35 -5.36
CA CYS A 14 8.98 3.63 -4.24
C CYS A 14 8.28 2.36 -3.77
N VAL A 15 7.85 1.51 -4.70
CA VAL A 15 7.26 0.21 -4.36
C VAL A 15 8.28 -0.63 -3.58
N ALA A 16 9.52 -0.64 -4.01
CA ALA A 16 10.58 -1.36 -3.30
C ALA A 16 10.78 -0.82 -1.88
N SER A 17 10.61 0.48 -1.69
CA SER A 17 10.73 1.11 -0.37
C SER A 17 9.63 0.68 0.58
N ILE A 18 8.42 0.45 0.11
CA ILE A 18 7.32 0.02 0.96
C ILE A 18 7.26 -1.50 1.13
N THR A 19 7.98 -2.25 0.30
CA THR A 19 7.95 -3.72 0.32
C THR A 19 8.19 -4.31 1.72
N PRO A 20 9.25 -3.92 2.46
CA PRO A 20 9.49 -4.49 3.78
C PRO A 20 8.31 -4.31 4.73
N GLU A 21 7.68 -3.15 4.70
CA GLU A 21 6.54 -2.88 5.57
C GLU A 21 5.31 -3.65 5.14
N MET A 22 5.04 -3.68 3.84
CA MET A 22 3.87 -4.40 3.32
C MET A 22 3.99 -5.90 3.51
N GLU A 23 5.20 -6.46 3.37
CA GLU A 23 5.41 -7.89 3.57
C GLU A 23 5.21 -8.32 5.01
N LYS A 24 5.34 -7.42 5.97
CA LYS A 24 5.08 -7.72 7.38
C LYS A 24 3.60 -7.90 7.66
N ILE A 25 2.74 -7.25 6.90
CA ILE A 25 1.29 -7.22 7.17
C ILE A 25 0.46 -7.95 6.12
N ALA A 26 1.00 -8.15 4.92
CA ALA A 26 0.23 -8.72 3.81
C ALA A 26 1.13 -9.49 2.84
N ALA A 27 2.02 -10.32 3.35
CA ALA A 27 3.05 -11.03 2.56
C ALA A 27 2.51 -11.58 1.24
N GLY A 28 2.91 -10.97 0.13
CA GLY A 28 2.51 -11.42 -1.21
C GLY A 28 1.05 -11.14 -1.58
N LEU A 29 0.28 -10.51 -0.69
CA LEU A 29 -1.15 -10.26 -0.90
C LEU A 29 -1.44 -8.77 -1.16
N TRP A 30 -0.51 -8.10 -1.80
CA TRP A 30 -0.65 -6.67 -2.09
C TRP A 30 -0.01 -6.33 -3.44
N GLN A 31 -0.49 -5.26 -4.04
CA GLN A 31 0.12 -4.74 -5.27
C GLN A 31 -0.21 -3.26 -5.43
N VAL A 32 0.60 -2.55 -6.19
CA VAL A 32 0.40 -1.14 -6.49
C VAL A 32 0.20 -0.97 -7.99
N ASP A 33 -0.86 -0.27 -8.36
CA ASP A 33 -1.12 0.06 -9.76
C ASP A 33 -0.45 1.41 -10.07
N LEU A 34 0.72 1.35 -10.67
CA LEU A 34 1.48 2.54 -11.02
C LEU A 34 0.98 3.23 -12.28
N THR A 35 0.07 2.57 -13.02
CA THR A 35 -0.52 3.17 -14.22
C THR A 35 -1.69 4.07 -13.89
N SER A 36 -2.26 3.92 -12.70
CA SER A 36 -3.33 4.78 -12.24
C SER A 36 -2.79 6.12 -11.74
N PRO A 37 -3.43 7.24 -12.07
CA PRO A 37 -3.01 8.55 -11.52
C PRO A 37 -3.10 8.60 -10.00
N ASP A 38 -3.96 7.78 -9.40
CA ASP A 38 -4.13 7.72 -7.94
C ASP A 38 -3.17 6.75 -7.26
N ARG A 39 -2.34 6.03 -8.02
CA ARG A 39 -1.38 5.07 -7.49
C ARG A 39 -2.02 4.12 -6.48
N ILE A 40 -3.01 3.38 -6.95
CA ILE A 40 -3.85 2.54 -6.09
C ILE A 40 -3.07 1.35 -5.54
N LEU A 41 -3.04 1.24 -4.22
CA LEU A 41 -2.52 0.07 -3.53
C LEU A 41 -3.69 -0.85 -3.21
N THR A 42 -3.63 -2.08 -3.68
CA THR A 42 -4.63 -3.10 -3.39
C THR A 42 -4.03 -4.10 -2.42
N VAL A 43 -4.72 -4.36 -1.32
CA VAL A 43 -4.26 -5.30 -0.28
C VAL A 43 -5.37 -6.30 0.01
N GLU A 44 -5.03 -7.59 -0.04
CA GLU A 44 -5.97 -8.67 0.27
C GLU A 44 -5.59 -9.28 1.61
N SER A 45 -5.73 -8.51 2.68
CA SER A 45 -5.34 -8.91 4.02
C SER A 45 -6.47 -8.60 5.00
N GLU A 46 -6.49 -9.33 6.12
CA GLU A 46 -7.44 -9.08 7.20
C GLU A 46 -7.00 -7.92 8.10
N LYS A 47 -5.81 -7.38 7.87
CA LYS A 47 -5.33 -6.25 8.65
C LYS A 47 -6.21 -5.03 8.44
N GLU A 48 -6.34 -4.23 9.48
CA GLU A 48 -7.15 -3.03 9.40
C GLU A 48 -6.50 -1.95 8.54
N SER A 49 -7.32 -1.11 7.94
CA SER A 49 -6.82 -0.04 7.08
C SER A 49 -5.84 0.87 7.80
N ALA A 50 -6.06 1.13 9.09
CA ALA A 50 -5.15 1.95 9.88
C ALA A 50 -3.74 1.35 9.94
N GLU A 51 -3.63 0.03 10.03
CA GLU A 51 -2.33 -0.64 10.05
C GLU A 51 -1.62 -0.53 8.71
N ILE A 52 -2.37 -0.64 7.63
CA ILE A 52 -1.82 -0.52 6.28
C ILE A 52 -1.34 0.91 6.02
N ILE A 53 -2.14 1.89 6.41
CA ILE A 53 -1.77 3.31 6.28
C ILE A 53 -0.52 3.60 7.12
N LYS A 54 -0.46 3.06 8.33
CA LYS A 54 0.70 3.24 9.19
C LYS A 54 1.96 2.62 8.58
N ALA A 55 1.83 1.47 7.94
CA ALA A 55 2.96 0.83 7.25
C ALA A 55 3.48 1.73 6.12
N LEU A 56 2.57 2.35 5.36
CA LEU A 56 2.96 3.29 4.33
C LEU A 56 3.68 4.50 4.93
N GLU A 57 3.16 5.03 6.03
CA GLU A 57 3.77 6.17 6.71
C GLU A 57 5.16 5.84 7.23
N ASN A 58 5.34 4.63 7.76
CA ASN A 58 6.65 4.18 8.23
C ASN A 58 7.68 4.14 7.11
N ALA A 59 7.23 3.90 5.89
CA ALA A 59 8.09 3.91 4.72
C ALA A 59 8.28 5.31 4.11
N GLY A 60 7.62 6.32 4.67
CA GLY A 60 7.71 7.69 4.20
C GLY A 60 6.67 8.08 3.15
N TYR A 61 5.59 7.31 3.04
CA TYR A 61 4.54 7.56 2.07
C TYR A 61 3.20 7.82 2.75
N LYS A 62 2.20 8.18 1.96
CA LYS A 62 0.86 8.43 2.47
C LYS A 62 -0.14 7.48 1.80
N GLY A 63 -1.16 7.09 2.54
CA GLY A 63 -2.23 6.27 2.02
C GLY A 63 -3.58 6.75 2.51
N GLU A 64 -4.59 6.61 1.67
CA GLU A 64 -5.96 6.99 2.01
C GLU A 64 -6.88 5.85 1.58
N LEU A 65 -7.68 5.37 2.50
CA LEU A 65 -8.61 4.27 2.22
C LEU A 65 -9.68 4.72 1.23
N LEU A 66 -9.83 3.94 0.16
CA LEU A 66 -10.85 4.20 -0.86
C LEU A 66 -12.07 3.29 -0.71
N CYS A 67 -11.89 2.06 -0.26
CA CYS A 67 -13.03 1.18 -0.03
C CYS A 67 -12.67 0.02 0.88
#